data_8c2e71946872c7ce18d8bbeb8c1fc7cc
#
_entry.id   8c2e71946872c7ce18d8bbeb8c1fc7cc
#
_cell.length_a   1.000
_cell.length_b   1.000
_cell.length_c   1.000
_cell.angle_alpha   90.00
_cell.angle_beta   90.00
_cell.angle_gamma   90.00
#
_symmetry.space_group_name_H-M   'P 1'
#
loop_
_entity.id
_entity.type
_entity.pdbx_description
1 polymer ?
#
loop_
_entity_poly.entity_id
_entity_poly.type
_entity_poly.pdbx_seq_one_letter_code
_entity_poly.pdbx_strand_id
1 'polypeptide(L)'
;MNKIKYFIGPMSKNIVDAVLEYMKETKNKIGFIPSRRQIEFNGGYVNNWTTKQFSEYIDGKAVIKRDHSGPSQGYIEDDGFTSLTTDCQHFDIIHIDPWAVHPTYEDGLKWTISMICHCLDINDEIEFEIGT
;
A
#
# COMPACT_ATOMS: atom_id res chain seq x y z
N MET A 1 2.66 22.07 -9.95
CA MET A 1 2.75 20.61 -9.71
C MET A 1 1.37 19.97 -9.88
N ASN A 2 1.25 18.99 -10.76
CA ASN A 2 0.02 18.21 -10.83
C ASN A 2 -0.06 17.31 -9.60
N LYS A 3 -0.78 17.77 -8.58
CA LYS A 3 -1.02 17.00 -7.36
C LYS A 3 -1.90 15.79 -7.69
N ILE A 4 -1.56 14.61 -7.15
CA ILE A 4 -2.43 13.44 -7.24
C ILE A 4 -3.71 13.75 -6.48
N LYS A 5 -4.85 13.62 -7.17
CA LYS A 5 -6.18 13.88 -6.58
C LYS A 5 -6.92 12.60 -6.23
N TYR A 6 -6.61 11.52 -6.93
CA TYR A 6 -7.33 10.25 -6.82
C TYR A 6 -6.35 9.09 -6.74
N PHE A 7 -6.70 8.13 -5.90
CA PHE A 7 -6.09 6.81 -5.86
C PHE A 7 -7.16 5.78 -6.25
N ILE A 8 -6.77 4.80 -7.07
CA ILE A 8 -7.68 3.77 -7.57
C ILE A 8 -7.20 2.41 -7.04
N GLY A 9 -8.13 1.63 -6.47
CA GLY A 9 -7.89 0.24 -6.14
C GLY A 9 -7.68 -0.58 -7.42
N PRO A 10 -6.56 -1.31 -7.54
CA PRO A 10 -6.28 -2.10 -8.73
C PRO A 10 -7.10 -3.39 -8.71
N MET A 11 -8.36 -3.33 -9.13
CA MET A 11 -9.30 -4.46 -9.08
C MET A 11 -8.93 -5.59 -10.05
N SER A 12 -8.19 -5.29 -11.12
CA SER A 12 -7.69 -6.25 -12.11
C SER A 12 -6.52 -5.65 -12.89
N LYS A 13 -5.75 -6.50 -13.56
CA LYS A 13 -4.70 -6.04 -14.47
C LYS A 13 -5.26 -5.10 -15.55
N ASN A 14 -6.44 -5.39 -16.08
CA ASN A 14 -7.07 -4.54 -17.09
C ASN A 14 -7.38 -3.13 -16.57
N ILE A 15 -7.82 -3.00 -15.33
CA ILE A 15 -8.00 -1.68 -14.69
C ILE A 15 -6.67 -0.95 -14.54
N VAL A 16 -5.62 -1.63 -14.13
CA VAL A 16 -4.27 -1.04 -14.03
C VAL A 16 -3.81 -0.52 -15.39
N ASP A 17 -3.93 -1.33 -16.43
CA ASP A 17 -3.54 -0.95 -17.79
C ASP A 17 -4.34 0.25 -18.30
N ALA A 18 -5.66 0.27 -18.09
CA ALA A 18 -6.53 1.38 -18.49
C ALA A 18 -6.17 2.69 -17.77
N VAL A 19 -5.84 2.65 -16.48
CA VAL A 19 -5.41 3.81 -15.71
C VAL A 19 -4.07 4.35 -16.23
N LEU A 20 -3.10 3.46 -16.48
CA LEU A 20 -1.80 3.86 -17.03
C LEU A 20 -1.93 4.51 -18.41
N GLU A 21 -2.79 3.95 -19.27
CA GLU A 21 -3.08 4.51 -20.60
C GLU A 21 -3.74 5.89 -20.50
N TYR A 22 -4.77 6.02 -19.67
CA TYR A 22 -5.44 7.30 -19.40
C TYR A 22 -4.46 8.37 -18.91
N MET A 23 -3.56 8.05 -17.98
CA MET A 23 -2.55 8.98 -17.49
C MET A 23 -1.58 9.41 -18.61
N LYS A 24 -1.21 8.48 -19.48
CA LYS A 24 -0.33 8.75 -20.62
C LYS A 24 -0.98 9.72 -21.62
N GLU A 25 -2.26 9.53 -21.91
CA GLU A 25 -3.01 10.37 -22.86
C GLU A 25 -3.35 11.74 -22.31
N THR A 26 -3.82 11.82 -21.06
CA THR A 26 -4.36 13.05 -20.48
C THR A 26 -3.33 13.87 -19.70
N LYS A 27 -2.18 13.28 -19.35
CA LYS A 27 -1.19 13.83 -18.41
C LYS A 27 -1.71 14.07 -16.99
N ASN A 28 -2.90 13.59 -16.66
CA ASN A 28 -3.40 13.57 -15.29
C ASN A 28 -2.63 12.54 -14.46
N LYS A 29 -2.42 12.84 -13.17
CA LYS A 29 -1.76 11.92 -12.24
C LYS A 29 -2.80 11.21 -11.38
N ILE A 30 -2.77 9.88 -11.42
CA ILE A 30 -3.58 8.98 -10.60
C ILE A 30 -2.63 8.04 -9.88
N GLY A 31 -2.88 7.76 -8.59
CA GLY A 31 -2.16 6.75 -7.84
C GLY A 31 -2.94 5.44 -7.76
N PHE A 32 -2.28 4.39 -7.34
CA PHE A 32 -2.90 3.12 -6.99
C PHE A 32 -2.92 2.92 -5.48
N ILE A 33 -4.00 2.31 -4.98
CA ILE A 33 -4.20 2.04 -3.55
C ILE A 33 -4.62 0.58 -3.33
N PRO A 34 -3.70 -0.40 -3.54
CA PRO A 34 -4.01 -1.79 -3.31
C PRO A 34 -4.12 -2.13 -1.82
N SER A 35 -5.17 -2.89 -1.46
CA SER A 35 -5.23 -3.58 -0.18
C SER A 35 -4.29 -4.79 -0.16
N ARG A 36 -4.02 -5.33 1.04
CA ARG A 36 -3.23 -6.56 1.21
C ARG A 36 -3.85 -7.77 0.52
N ARG A 37 -5.17 -7.81 0.35
CA ARG A 37 -5.84 -8.88 -0.40
C ARG A 37 -5.67 -8.75 -1.91
N GLN A 38 -5.60 -7.53 -2.40
CA GLN A 38 -5.40 -7.26 -3.83
C GLN A 38 -3.95 -7.56 -4.26
N ILE A 39 -2.98 -7.02 -3.55
CA ILE A 39 -1.54 -7.16 -3.80
C ILE A 39 -0.87 -7.44 -2.46
N GLU A 40 -0.14 -8.54 -2.34
CA GLU A 40 0.50 -8.93 -1.08
C GLU A 40 1.93 -9.42 -1.32
N PHE A 41 2.75 -9.48 -0.28
CA PHE A 41 4.14 -9.94 -0.38
C PHE A 41 4.26 -11.35 -0.99
N ASN A 42 3.28 -12.21 -0.75
CA ASN A 42 3.20 -13.59 -1.26
C ASN A 42 2.18 -13.77 -2.40
N GLY A 43 1.66 -12.69 -2.95
CA GLY A 43 0.67 -12.67 -4.01
C GLY A 43 -0.75 -12.38 -3.54
N GLY A 44 -1.44 -11.49 -4.23
CA GLY A 44 -2.84 -11.15 -4.02
C GLY A 44 -3.75 -11.68 -5.14
N TYR A 45 -5.07 -11.40 -5.05
CA TYR A 45 -6.00 -11.87 -6.07
C TYR A 45 -5.88 -11.11 -7.40
N VAL A 46 -5.28 -9.92 -7.39
CA VAL A 46 -5.08 -9.16 -8.62
C VAL A 46 -3.86 -9.70 -9.36
N ASN A 47 -4.12 -10.43 -10.42
CA ASN A 47 -3.12 -11.04 -11.30
C ASN A 47 -2.06 -11.90 -10.58
N ASN A 48 -2.35 -12.39 -9.37
CA ASN A 48 -1.41 -13.08 -8.48
C ASN A 48 -0.12 -12.26 -8.20
N TRP A 49 -0.14 -10.96 -8.39
CA TRP A 49 1.02 -10.12 -8.17
C TRP A 49 1.44 -10.08 -6.71
N THR A 50 2.73 -10.28 -6.51
CA THR A 50 3.38 -9.87 -5.26
C THR A 50 3.55 -8.34 -5.23
N THR A 51 3.76 -7.78 -4.04
CA THR A 51 4.05 -6.35 -3.86
C THR A 51 5.19 -5.89 -4.78
N LYS A 52 6.28 -6.67 -4.82
CA LYS A 52 7.42 -6.38 -5.70
C LYS A 52 7.04 -6.41 -7.18
N GLN A 53 6.37 -7.47 -7.63
CA GLN A 53 5.96 -7.59 -9.04
C GLN A 53 5.02 -6.48 -9.49
N PHE A 54 4.09 -6.07 -8.63
CA PHE A 54 3.20 -4.95 -8.92
C PHE A 54 3.97 -3.63 -9.05
N SER A 55 4.88 -3.35 -8.10
CA SER A 55 5.73 -2.17 -8.17
C SER A 55 6.60 -2.15 -9.45
N GLU A 56 7.21 -3.28 -9.80
CA GLU A 56 7.97 -3.43 -11.05
C GLU A 56 7.09 -3.22 -12.30
N TYR A 57 5.85 -3.70 -12.28
CA TYR A 57 4.90 -3.49 -13.39
C TYR A 57 4.51 -2.02 -13.55
N ILE A 58 4.28 -1.31 -12.44
CA ILE A 58 3.99 0.14 -12.45
C ILE A 58 5.22 0.94 -12.90
N ASP A 59 6.43 0.48 -12.57
CA ASP A 59 7.69 1.04 -13.05
C ASP A 59 7.81 2.57 -12.86
N GLY A 60 7.43 3.05 -11.69
CA GLY A 60 7.48 4.48 -11.35
C GLY A 60 6.49 5.39 -12.09
N LYS A 61 5.59 4.84 -12.91
CA LYS A 61 4.61 5.61 -13.68
C LYS A 61 3.48 6.18 -12.82
N ALA A 62 3.24 5.61 -11.66
CA ALA A 62 2.23 6.05 -10.71
C ALA A 62 2.73 5.89 -9.27
N VAL A 63 2.24 6.74 -8.38
CA VAL A 63 2.43 6.57 -6.93
C VAL A 63 1.61 5.38 -6.44
N ILE A 64 2.21 4.56 -5.60
CA ILE A 64 1.55 3.41 -4.99
C ILE A 64 1.43 3.63 -3.48
N LYS A 65 0.19 3.56 -2.99
CA LYS A 65 -0.15 3.67 -1.58
C LYS A 65 -0.74 2.36 -1.08
N ARG A 66 -0.20 1.80 -0.01
CA ARG A 66 -0.82 0.64 0.64
C ARG A 66 -2.13 1.06 1.33
N ASP A 67 -3.22 0.37 1.03
CA ASP A 67 -4.49 0.51 1.72
C ASP A 67 -4.53 -0.41 2.94
N HIS A 68 -4.87 0.12 4.11
CA HIS A 68 -4.99 -0.63 5.36
C HIS A 68 -3.81 -1.57 5.65
N SER A 69 -2.62 -1.01 5.86
CA SER A 69 -1.46 -1.78 6.31
C SER A 69 -1.58 -2.04 7.81
N GLY A 70 -1.63 -3.31 8.18
CA GLY A 70 -1.77 -3.67 9.58
C GLY A 70 -1.89 -5.16 9.81
N PRO A 71 -1.98 -5.58 11.08
CA PRO A 71 -2.14 -6.97 11.43
C PRO A 71 -3.46 -7.52 10.91
N SER A 72 -3.41 -8.72 10.36
CA SER A 72 -4.58 -9.50 9.88
C SER A 72 -5.42 -8.79 8.79
N GLN A 73 -4.84 -7.85 8.05
CA GLN A 73 -5.52 -7.15 6.94
C GLN A 73 -5.48 -7.94 5.62
N GLY A 74 -4.71 -9.03 5.54
CA GLY A 74 -4.63 -9.92 4.39
C GLY A 74 -5.58 -11.12 4.49
N TYR A 75 -5.16 -12.25 3.90
CA TYR A 75 -5.91 -13.51 3.95
C TYR A 75 -5.58 -14.37 5.17
N ILE A 76 -4.46 -14.10 5.83
CA ILE A 76 -3.98 -14.84 6.99
C ILE A 76 -3.99 -13.95 8.24
N GLU A 77 -4.12 -14.58 9.40
CA GLU A 77 -3.87 -13.89 10.66
C GLU A 77 -2.36 -13.73 10.85
N ASP A 78 -1.91 -12.50 11.00
CA ASP A 78 -0.51 -12.16 11.18
C ASP A 78 -0.34 -10.86 11.99
N ASP A 79 0.90 -10.51 12.32
CA ASP A 79 1.24 -9.24 12.95
C ASP A 79 1.38 -8.08 11.95
N GLY A 80 1.36 -8.36 10.64
CA GLY A 80 1.46 -7.39 9.56
C GLY A 80 2.87 -6.93 9.20
N PHE A 81 3.90 -7.29 9.96
CA PHE A 81 5.25 -6.74 9.75
C PHE A 81 5.96 -7.28 8.50
N THR A 82 5.70 -8.51 8.08
CA THR A 82 6.28 -9.04 6.83
C THR A 82 5.76 -8.28 5.62
N SER A 83 4.44 -8.05 5.55
CA SER A 83 3.82 -7.24 4.52
C SER A 83 4.34 -5.82 4.55
N LEU A 84 4.37 -5.20 5.72
CA LEU A 84 4.85 -3.84 5.92
C LEU A 84 6.31 -3.65 5.47
N THR A 85 7.20 -4.59 5.81
CA THR A 85 8.60 -4.57 5.39
C THR A 85 8.71 -4.53 3.87
N THR A 86 7.95 -5.37 3.18
CA THR A 86 7.96 -5.44 1.72
C THR A 86 7.36 -4.18 1.11
N ASP A 87 6.28 -3.65 1.70
CA ASP A 87 5.65 -2.42 1.24
C ASP A 87 6.62 -1.23 1.32
N CYS A 88 7.36 -1.08 2.43
CA CYS A 88 8.34 -0.01 2.61
C CYS A 88 9.47 -0.05 1.57
N GLN A 89 9.77 -1.22 1.02
CA GLN A 89 10.79 -1.39 -0.02
C GLN A 89 10.29 -1.06 -1.44
N HIS A 90 8.97 -1.06 -1.66
CA HIS A 90 8.40 -1.04 -3.00
C HIS A 90 7.30 -0.02 -3.24
N PHE A 91 6.66 0.51 -2.19
CA PHE A 91 5.58 1.48 -2.28
C PHE A 91 6.02 2.85 -1.77
N ASP A 92 5.23 3.87 -2.07
CA ASP A 92 5.56 5.27 -1.75
C ASP A 92 4.90 5.75 -0.46
N ILE A 93 3.69 5.26 -0.18
CA ILE A 93 2.87 5.70 0.95
C ILE A 93 2.29 4.47 1.65
N ILE A 94 2.27 4.50 2.98
CA ILE A 94 1.67 3.45 3.81
C ILE A 94 0.53 4.01 4.64
N HIS A 95 -0.67 3.45 4.49
CA HIS A 95 -1.79 3.70 5.40
C HIS A 95 -1.68 2.76 6.60
N ILE A 96 -1.28 3.29 7.74
CA ILE A 96 -1.09 2.55 9.00
C ILE A 96 -2.44 2.32 9.66
N ASP A 97 -2.83 1.05 9.84
CA ASP A 97 -4.12 0.67 10.43
C ASP A 97 -4.02 -0.56 11.36
N PRO A 98 -3.79 -0.35 12.66
CA PRO A 98 -3.75 -1.42 13.65
C PRO A 98 -5.12 -1.80 14.22
N TRP A 99 -6.17 -1.03 13.92
CA TRP A 99 -7.39 -0.98 14.73
C TRP A 99 -8.26 -2.23 14.66
N ALA A 100 -8.11 -3.05 13.62
CA ALA A 100 -8.83 -4.32 13.50
C ALA A 100 -8.45 -5.33 14.61
N VAL A 101 -7.21 -5.27 15.09
CA VAL A 101 -6.65 -6.18 16.12
C VAL A 101 -6.39 -5.46 17.43
N HIS A 102 -6.08 -4.17 17.38
CA HIS A 102 -5.80 -3.33 18.54
C HIS A 102 -6.87 -2.24 18.70
N PRO A 103 -8.08 -2.59 19.19
CA PRO A 103 -9.21 -1.66 19.22
C PRO A 103 -9.13 -0.60 20.32
N THR A 104 -8.26 -0.76 21.34
CA THR A 104 -8.06 0.26 22.36
C THR A 104 -7.12 1.34 21.84
N TYR A 105 -7.38 2.59 22.22
CA TYR A 105 -6.54 3.71 21.79
C TYR A 105 -5.07 3.53 22.18
N GLU A 106 -4.80 3.08 23.41
CA GLU A 106 -3.44 2.90 23.89
C GLU A 106 -2.65 1.84 23.10
N ASP A 107 -3.27 0.68 22.86
CA ASP A 107 -2.62 -0.41 22.13
C ASP A 107 -2.45 -0.06 20.65
N GLY A 108 -3.48 0.52 20.04
CA GLY A 108 -3.42 0.99 18.66
C GLY A 108 -2.36 2.06 18.45
N LEU A 109 -2.22 3.00 19.37
CA LEU A 109 -1.19 4.04 19.31
C LEU A 109 0.23 3.45 19.43
N LYS A 110 0.46 2.54 20.37
CA LYS A 110 1.76 1.86 20.53
C LYS A 110 2.13 1.11 19.24
N TRP A 111 1.17 0.38 18.68
CA TRP A 111 1.40 -0.38 17.46
C TRP A 111 1.66 0.54 16.26
N THR A 112 0.91 1.63 16.12
CA THR A 112 1.13 2.67 15.09
C THR A 112 2.56 3.23 15.17
N ILE A 113 3.02 3.60 16.36
CA ILE A 113 4.38 4.10 16.55
C ILE A 113 5.43 3.05 16.17
N SER A 114 5.23 1.79 16.59
CA SER A 114 6.13 0.69 16.23
C SER A 114 6.22 0.48 14.73
N MET A 115 5.10 0.54 14.03
CA MET A 115 5.07 0.41 12.56
C MET A 115 5.80 1.56 11.88
N ILE A 116 5.56 2.80 12.29
CA ILE A 116 6.22 3.98 11.72
C ILE A 116 7.73 3.87 11.91
N CYS A 117 8.20 3.56 13.13
CA CYS A 117 9.63 3.40 13.39
C CYS A 117 10.23 2.29 12.52
N HIS A 118 9.55 1.14 12.41
CA HIS A 118 9.99 0.04 11.57
C HIS A 118 10.12 0.45 10.08
N CYS A 119 9.14 1.18 9.57
CA CYS A 119 9.18 1.68 8.19
C CYS A 119 10.35 2.65 7.97
N LEU A 120 10.55 3.59 8.87
CA LEU A 120 11.62 4.59 8.76
C LEU A 120 13.02 3.97 8.85
N ASP A 121 13.18 2.86 9.57
CA ASP A 121 14.43 2.08 9.60
C ASP A 121 14.74 1.41 8.25
N ILE A 122 13.72 1.16 7.43
CA ILE A 122 13.86 0.52 6.11
C ILE A 122 13.99 1.58 5.00
N ASN A 123 13.14 2.62 5.05
CA ASN A 123 13.07 3.67 4.05
C ASN A 123 12.64 4.98 4.73
N ASP A 124 13.58 5.90 4.90
CA ASP A 124 13.34 7.19 5.56
C ASP A 124 12.57 8.21 4.71
N GLU A 125 12.37 7.92 3.42
CA GLU A 125 11.57 8.73 2.51
C GLU A 125 10.10 8.29 2.41
N ILE A 126 9.70 7.20 3.10
CA ILE A 126 8.33 6.69 3.05
C ILE A 126 7.34 7.69 3.66
N GLU A 127 6.20 7.90 2.99
CA GLU A 127 5.12 8.73 3.51
C GLU A 127 4.06 7.90 4.23
N PHE A 128 3.34 8.53 5.17
CA PHE A 128 2.33 7.85 5.97
C PHE A 128 0.97 8.53 5.88
N GLU A 129 -0.07 7.70 5.88
CA GLU A 129 -1.42 8.05 6.30
C GLU A 129 -1.73 7.27 7.56
N ILE A 130 -2.25 7.95 8.57
CA ILE A 130 -2.59 7.33 9.86
C ILE A 130 -4.08 7.01 9.88
N GLY A 131 -4.41 5.73 10.01
CA GLY A 131 -5.77 5.27 10.19
C GLY A 131 -6.36 5.67 11.54
N THR A 132 -7.65 5.93 11.57
CA THR A 132 -8.41 6.31 12.78
C THR A 132 -9.59 5.39 13.01
#